data_9b507d5cad8b07d0b4e1eac365bfe71d
#
_entry.id   9b507d5cad8b07d0b4e1eac365bfe71d
#
_cell.length_a   1.000
_cell.length_b   1.000
_cell.length_c   1.000
_cell.angle_alpha   90.00
_cell.angle_beta   90.00
_cell.angle_gamma   90.00
#
_symmetry.space_group_name_H-M   'P 1'
#
loop_
_entity.id
_entity.type
_entity.pdbx_description
1 polymer ?
#
loop_
_entity_poly.entity_id
_entity_poly.type
_entity_poly.pdbx_seq_one_letter_code
_entity_poly.pdbx_strand_id
1 'polypeptide(L)'
;MDKINYKNLFKTKYKKERIKFLFLSFGMLFAFVFIIMKLSDTYAKFASEVKLKSNIDKAVYLINSTELSFDIDPDRIVPSDNPYQYKFSVSNFSDNKISDIDIDYDITLVSTTNLPINIKLIRNENYSSSSTNIFNNPVVRKDLGDAFYKEYKTKNKYSFLYSAKNTDIYTLVIDFPKEYGRDTTYVSQIENIEITIKSHQKV
;
A
#
# COMPACT_ATOMS: atom_id res chain seq x y z
N MET A 1 14.06 -33.78 -73.09
CA MET A 1 13.23 -32.64 -72.67
C MET A 1 12.51 -33.04 -71.39
N ASP A 2 13.07 -32.69 -70.23
CA ASP A 2 12.50 -33.07 -68.94
C ASP A 2 11.26 -32.23 -68.62
N LYS A 3 10.13 -32.85 -68.45
CA LYS A 3 8.90 -32.20 -68.01
C LYS A 3 9.08 -31.80 -66.52
N ILE A 4 9.39 -30.52 -66.30
CA ILE A 4 9.46 -29.94 -64.95
C ILE A 4 8.12 -30.13 -64.29
N ASN A 5 8.09 -30.87 -63.18
CA ASN A 5 6.86 -31.20 -62.45
C ASN A 5 6.42 -30.02 -61.56
N TYR A 6 5.73 -29.07 -62.15
CA TYR A 6 5.22 -27.84 -61.49
C TYR A 6 4.39 -28.11 -60.24
N LYS A 7 3.72 -29.26 -60.16
CA LYS A 7 2.88 -29.66 -59.01
C LYS A 7 3.68 -29.82 -57.70
N ASN A 8 4.94 -30.28 -57.83
CA ASN A 8 5.82 -30.45 -56.65
C ASN A 8 6.44 -29.12 -56.18
N LEU A 9 6.70 -28.19 -57.08
CA LEU A 9 7.21 -26.85 -56.76
C LEU A 9 6.16 -26.01 -56.01
N PHE A 10 4.90 -26.09 -56.39
CA PHE A 10 3.82 -25.40 -55.66
C PHE A 10 3.58 -26.00 -54.27
N LYS A 11 3.63 -27.32 -54.12
CA LYS A 11 3.48 -27.97 -52.78
C LYS A 11 4.60 -27.59 -51.81
N THR A 12 5.83 -27.48 -52.25
CA THR A 12 6.97 -27.11 -51.43
C THR A 12 6.94 -25.62 -51.05
N LYS A 13 6.50 -24.73 -51.94
CA LYS A 13 6.34 -23.30 -51.66
C LYS A 13 5.24 -23.06 -50.60
N TYR A 14 4.07 -23.71 -50.75
CA TYR A 14 2.99 -23.64 -49.76
C TYR A 14 3.37 -24.20 -48.40
N LYS A 15 4.16 -25.27 -48.37
CA LYS A 15 4.66 -25.84 -47.11
C LYS A 15 5.63 -24.90 -46.39
N LYS A 16 6.52 -24.21 -47.10
CA LYS A 16 7.44 -23.20 -46.55
C LYS A 16 6.70 -21.97 -45.99
N GLU A 17 5.68 -21.49 -46.70
CA GLU A 17 4.86 -20.37 -46.25
C GLU A 17 4.08 -20.70 -44.97
N ARG A 18 3.47 -21.90 -44.91
CA ARG A 18 2.77 -22.38 -43.69
C ARG A 18 3.71 -22.53 -42.50
N ILE A 19 4.93 -23.01 -42.72
CA ILE A 19 5.93 -23.13 -41.65
C ILE A 19 6.34 -21.73 -41.15
N LYS A 20 6.57 -20.76 -42.02
CA LYS A 20 6.86 -19.38 -41.62
C LYS A 20 5.70 -18.76 -40.83
N PHE A 21 4.46 -19.00 -41.26
CA PHE A 21 3.28 -18.49 -40.55
C PHE A 21 3.12 -19.12 -39.16
N LEU A 22 3.43 -20.41 -39.01
CA LEU A 22 3.45 -21.11 -37.73
C LEU A 22 4.53 -20.55 -36.79
N PHE A 23 5.75 -20.30 -37.31
CA PHE A 23 6.80 -19.69 -36.51
C PHE A 23 6.47 -18.27 -36.08
N LEU A 24 5.86 -17.46 -36.94
CA LEU A 24 5.42 -16.11 -36.63
C LEU A 24 4.32 -16.12 -35.56
N SER A 25 3.32 -17.01 -35.72
CA SER A 25 2.24 -17.20 -34.74
C SER A 25 2.76 -17.65 -33.38
N PHE A 26 3.71 -18.58 -33.36
CA PHE A 26 4.34 -19.07 -32.11
C PHE A 26 5.19 -17.99 -31.43
N GLY A 27 5.92 -17.20 -32.21
CA GLY A 27 6.67 -16.04 -31.71
C GLY A 27 5.76 -14.98 -31.09
N MET A 28 4.63 -14.70 -31.71
CA MET A 28 3.62 -13.76 -31.20
C MET A 28 2.97 -14.24 -29.90
N LEU A 29 2.66 -15.54 -29.82
CA LEU A 29 2.15 -16.15 -28.60
C LEU A 29 3.16 -16.08 -27.45
N PHE A 30 4.43 -16.33 -27.76
CA PHE A 30 5.52 -16.28 -26.77
C PHE A 30 5.75 -14.85 -26.25
N ALA A 31 5.70 -13.86 -27.13
CA ALA A 31 5.78 -12.45 -26.77
C ALA A 31 4.61 -12.03 -25.88
N PHE A 32 3.40 -12.50 -26.17
CA PHE A 32 2.21 -12.22 -25.37
C PHE A 32 2.30 -12.80 -23.95
N VAL A 33 2.76 -14.04 -23.81
CA VAL A 33 3.01 -14.69 -22.53
C VAL A 33 4.08 -13.92 -21.72
N PHE A 34 5.15 -13.47 -22.42
CA PHE A 34 6.22 -12.69 -21.77
C PHE A 34 5.73 -11.34 -21.24
N ILE A 35 4.84 -10.67 -21.98
CA ILE A 35 4.21 -9.42 -21.55
C ILE A 35 3.32 -9.65 -20.31
N ILE A 36 2.52 -10.74 -20.30
CA ILE A 36 1.69 -11.09 -19.15
C ILE A 36 2.55 -11.36 -17.91
N MET A 37 3.66 -12.10 -18.05
CA MET A 37 4.59 -12.35 -16.94
C MET A 37 5.20 -11.06 -16.40
N LYS A 38 5.55 -10.10 -17.26
CA LYS A 38 6.08 -8.79 -16.82
C LYS A 38 5.03 -7.91 -16.17
N LEU A 39 3.79 -7.94 -16.64
CA LEU A 39 2.66 -7.26 -16.00
C LEU A 39 2.37 -7.86 -14.61
N SER A 40 2.44 -9.19 -14.48
CA SER A 40 2.25 -9.87 -13.19
C SER A 40 3.29 -9.47 -12.15
N ASP A 41 4.57 -9.31 -12.56
CA ASP A 41 5.65 -8.83 -11.69
C ASP A 41 5.43 -7.37 -11.24
N THR A 42 4.77 -6.57 -12.07
CA THR A 42 4.47 -5.16 -11.77
C THR A 42 3.32 -5.06 -10.75
N TYR A 43 2.28 -5.89 -10.89
CA TYR A 43 1.19 -5.97 -9.92
C TYR A 43 1.64 -6.52 -8.57
N ALA A 44 2.57 -7.48 -8.55
CA ALA A 44 3.13 -8.04 -7.30
C ALA A 44 3.96 -7.01 -6.49
N LYS A 45 4.45 -5.95 -7.11
CA LYS A 45 5.17 -4.87 -6.42
C LYS A 45 4.26 -3.87 -5.69
N PHE A 46 2.98 -3.81 -6.04
CA PHE A 46 2.00 -2.97 -5.35
C PHE A 46 1.30 -3.67 -4.19
N ALA A 47 1.33 -5.00 -4.13
CA ALA A 47 0.97 -5.75 -2.94
C ALA A 47 2.23 -5.86 -2.07
N SER A 48 2.51 -4.86 -1.25
CA SER A 48 3.54 -4.93 -0.23
C SER A 48 3.11 -5.92 0.85
N GLU A 49 3.26 -7.21 0.55
CA GLU A 49 3.32 -8.23 1.59
C GLU A 49 4.58 -7.97 2.41
N VAL A 50 4.41 -7.44 3.60
CA VAL A 50 5.43 -7.54 4.65
C VAL A 50 5.46 -9.01 5.10
N LYS A 51 5.99 -9.88 4.25
CA LYS A 51 6.42 -11.23 4.65
C LYS A 51 7.80 -11.11 5.27
N LEU A 52 7.83 -10.85 6.57
CA LEU A 52 9.01 -11.10 7.38
C LEU A 52 9.26 -12.61 7.45
N LYS A 53 9.93 -13.17 6.44
CA LYS A 53 10.63 -14.45 6.57
C LYS A 53 12.00 -14.17 7.16
N SER A 54 12.08 -14.11 8.46
CA SER A 54 13.34 -14.24 9.17
C SER A 54 13.41 -15.63 9.77
N ASN A 55 14.08 -16.56 9.09
CA ASN A 55 14.65 -17.75 9.71
C ASN A 55 16.01 -17.37 10.29
N ILE A 56 16.02 -16.74 11.43
CA ILE A 56 17.22 -16.58 12.24
C ILE A 56 16.86 -17.06 13.63
N ASP A 57 17.51 -18.13 14.07
CA ASP A 57 17.45 -18.71 15.43
C ASP A 57 18.05 -17.74 16.47
N LYS A 58 17.70 -16.47 16.50
CA LYS A 58 18.19 -15.51 17.50
C LYS A 58 17.25 -14.31 17.57
N ALA A 59 16.59 -14.15 18.72
CA ALA A 59 15.71 -13.06 19.11
C ALA A 59 14.45 -12.90 18.24
N VAL A 60 13.30 -13.16 18.82
CA VAL A 60 12.00 -12.91 18.16
C VAL A 60 11.73 -11.43 18.19
N TYR A 61 11.76 -10.81 17.01
CA TYR A 61 11.32 -9.44 16.81
C TYR A 61 9.83 -9.46 16.45
N LEU A 62 9.00 -8.98 17.35
CA LEU A 62 7.57 -8.95 17.15
C LEU A 62 7.07 -7.54 17.30
N ILE A 63 6.51 -6.99 16.23
CA ILE A 63 5.55 -5.91 16.31
C ILE A 63 4.25 -6.40 15.69
N ASN A 64 3.20 -6.38 16.49
CA ASN A 64 1.87 -6.72 16.02
C ASN A 64 1.07 -5.41 15.89
N SER A 65 0.63 -5.12 14.68
CA SER A 65 -0.39 -4.11 14.44
C SER A 65 -1.67 -4.87 14.12
N THR A 66 -2.71 -4.72 14.94
CA THR A 66 -4.03 -5.21 14.57
C THR A 66 -4.42 -4.52 13.27
N GLU A 67 -4.66 -5.36 12.28
CA GLU A 67 -5.00 -5.06 10.88
C GLU A 67 -5.15 -3.59 10.54
N LEU A 68 -4.13 -3.06 9.88
CA LEU A 68 -4.15 -1.72 9.29
C LEU A 68 -4.90 -1.68 7.96
N SER A 69 -5.68 -2.71 7.63
CA SER A 69 -6.74 -2.57 6.66
C SER A 69 -7.87 -1.77 7.29
N PHE A 70 -7.65 -0.47 7.47
CA PHE A 70 -8.80 0.39 7.53
C PHE A 70 -9.47 0.30 6.17
N ASP A 71 -10.58 -0.40 6.10
CA ASP A 71 -11.64 -0.03 5.18
C ASP A 71 -12.14 1.35 5.63
N ILE A 72 -11.28 2.35 5.43
CA ILE A 72 -11.76 3.70 5.28
C ILE A 72 -12.49 3.60 3.95
N ASP A 73 -13.78 3.26 4.03
CA ASP A 73 -14.63 3.30 2.87
C ASP A 73 -14.56 4.75 2.37
N PRO A 74 -13.76 5.03 1.32
CA PRO A 74 -13.56 6.40 0.85
C PRO A 74 -14.89 7.00 0.37
N ASP A 75 -15.87 6.16 0.02
CA ASP A 75 -17.22 6.58 -0.36
C ASP A 75 -18.04 7.06 0.83
N ARG A 76 -17.56 6.88 2.07
CA ARG A 76 -18.24 7.30 3.30
C ARG A 76 -17.67 8.56 3.95
N ILE A 77 -16.55 9.07 3.49
CA ILE A 77 -16.01 10.33 4.00
C ILE A 77 -16.70 11.46 3.27
N VAL A 78 -17.72 12.00 3.90
CA VAL A 78 -18.49 13.15 3.39
C VAL A 78 -18.34 14.34 4.34
N PRO A 79 -18.55 15.59 3.88
CA PRO A 79 -18.54 16.76 4.76
C PRO A 79 -19.50 16.61 5.93
N SER A 80 -19.00 16.79 7.16
CA SER A 80 -19.71 16.50 8.40
C SER A 80 -19.38 17.50 9.50
N ASP A 81 -20.32 17.68 10.45
CA ASP A 81 -20.08 18.44 11.69
C ASP A 81 -19.18 17.69 12.67
N ASN A 82 -19.09 16.37 12.55
CA ASN A 82 -18.30 15.52 13.43
C ASN A 82 -17.20 14.82 12.65
N PRO A 83 -15.96 14.78 13.17
CA PRO A 83 -14.89 14.06 12.51
C PRO A 83 -15.07 12.56 12.57
N TYR A 84 -14.57 11.87 11.56
CA TYR A 84 -14.48 10.41 11.51
C TYR A 84 -13.35 9.93 12.42
N GLN A 85 -13.58 8.84 13.13
CA GLN A 85 -12.61 8.29 14.09
C GLN A 85 -12.39 6.81 13.82
N TYR A 86 -11.13 6.43 13.60
CA TYR A 86 -10.72 5.05 13.38
C TYR A 86 -9.69 4.66 14.45
N LYS A 87 -9.91 3.52 15.12
CA LYS A 87 -9.03 3.06 16.20
C LYS A 87 -8.19 1.87 15.73
N PHE A 88 -6.93 1.88 16.09
CA PHE A 88 -6.03 0.76 15.91
C PHE A 88 -5.06 0.64 17.08
N SER A 89 -4.37 -0.48 17.17
CA SER A 89 -3.36 -0.69 18.21
C SER A 89 -2.05 -1.20 17.62
N VAL A 90 -0.97 -0.88 18.31
CA VAL A 90 0.37 -1.39 18.06
C VAL A 90 0.85 -2.06 19.33
N SER A 91 1.36 -3.29 19.25
CA SER A 91 1.86 -4.04 20.40
C SER A 91 3.18 -4.75 20.11
N ASN A 92 3.96 -5.02 21.15
CA ASN A 92 5.21 -5.78 21.07
C ASN A 92 5.02 -7.28 21.33
N PHE A 93 3.80 -7.78 21.19
CA PHE A 93 3.48 -9.18 21.40
C PHE A 93 2.43 -9.67 20.40
N SER A 94 2.43 -10.95 20.13
CA SER A 94 1.36 -11.66 19.42
C SER A 94 1.09 -12.95 20.17
N ASP A 95 -0.18 -13.21 20.48
CA ASP A 95 -0.60 -14.35 21.30
C ASP A 95 0.12 -14.40 22.64
N ASN A 96 0.91 -15.44 22.85
CA ASN A 96 1.69 -15.63 24.08
C ASN A 96 3.18 -15.25 23.96
N LYS A 97 3.61 -14.78 22.79
CA LYS A 97 5.01 -14.41 22.56
C LYS A 97 5.17 -12.90 22.66
N ILE A 98 6.18 -12.47 23.41
CA ILE A 98 6.62 -11.07 23.51
C ILE A 98 7.89 -10.95 22.66
N SER A 99 8.18 -9.78 22.15
CA SER A 99 9.47 -9.49 21.52
C SER A 99 10.61 -9.71 22.50
N ASP A 100 11.67 -10.38 22.04
CA ASP A 100 12.87 -10.63 22.87
C ASP A 100 13.82 -9.43 22.92
N ILE A 101 13.50 -8.36 22.22
CA ILE A 101 14.31 -7.14 22.12
C ILE A 101 13.45 -5.90 22.27
N ASP A 102 14.07 -4.82 22.70
CA ASP A 102 13.45 -3.51 22.69
C ASP A 102 13.22 -3.03 21.28
N ILE A 103 12.06 -2.43 21.03
CA ILE A 103 11.61 -2.00 19.72
C ILE A 103 11.34 -0.50 19.75
N ASP A 104 11.92 0.23 18.81
CA ASP A 104 11.47 1.58 18.46
C ASP A 104 10.59 1.51 17.21
N TYR A 105 9.55 2.36 17.16
CA TYR A 105 8.69 2.47 15.98
C TYR A 105 8.22 3.90 15.75
N ASP A 106 7.88 4.18 14.53
CA ASP A 106 7.22 5.41 14.10
C ASP A 106 6.06 5.10 13.15
N ILE A 107 5.14 6.05 13.02
CA ILE A 107 3.98 5.93 12.17
C ILE A 107 4.05 7.02 11.10
N THR A 108 3.91 6.58 9.85
CA THR A 108 3.79 7.46 8.69
C THR A 108 2.41 7.27 8.08
N LEU A 109 1.73 8.36 7.75
CA LEU A 109 0.50 8.37 6.99
C LEU A 109 0.72 9.13 5.69
N VAL A 110 0.27 8.56 4.60
CA VAL A 110 0.24 9.19 3.27
C VAL A 110 -1.21 9.36 2.85
N SER A 111 -1.55 10.55 2.38
CA SER A 111 -2.89 10.89 1.91
C SER A 111 -2.78 11.61 0.57
N THR A 112 -3.63 11.28 -0.39
CA THR A 112 -3.78 12.08 -1.60
C THR A 112 -4.27 13.48 -1.22
N THR A 113 -4.21 14.42 -2.15
CA THR A 113 -4.61 15.81 -1.86
C THR A 113 -5.95 16.16 -2.50
N ASN A 114 -6.79 15.17 -2.73
CA ASN A 114 -8.04 15.31 -3.49
C ASN A 114 -9.15 15.98 -2.68
N LEU A 115 -9.16 15.74 -1.37
CA LEU A 115 -10.16 16.32 -0.47
C LEU A 115 -9.54 17.33 0.51
N PRO A 116 -10.27 18.38 0.93
CA PRO A 116 -9.81 19.37 1.91
C PRO A 116 -9.97 18.85 3.35
N ILE A 117 -9.41 17.68 3.63
CA ILE A 117 -9.48 17.03 4.94
C ILE A 117 -8.33 17.43 5.84
N ASN A 118 -8.60 17.43 7.15
CA ASN A 118 -7.61 17.57 8.21
C ASN A 118 -7.43 16.22 8.91
N ILE A 119 -6.18 15.81 9.10
CA ILE A 119 -5.85 14.52 9.70
C ILE A 119 -5.08 14.75 11.00
N LYS A 120 -5.52 14.06 12.07
CA LYS A 120 -4.83 14.02 13.36
C LYS A 120 -4.65 12.57 13.80
N LEU A 121 -3.57 12.28 14.48
CA LEU A 121 -3.34 11.02 15.17
C LEU A 121 -3.19 11.29 16.67
N ILE A 122 -3.93 10.52 17.48
CA ILE A 122 -3.96 10.64 18.93
C ILE A 122 -3.53 9.30 19.51
N ARG A 123 -2.71 9.32 20.57
CA ARG A 123 -2.16 8.12 21.19
C ARG A 123 -2.64 7.99 22.62
N ASN A 124 -3.14 6.80 22.98
CA ASN A 124 -3.49 6.39 24.35
C ASN A 124 -4.51 7.29 25.08
N GLU A 125 -5.31 8.05 24.33
CA GLU A 125 -6.39 8.86 24.88
C GLU A 125 -7.63 8.80 23.97
N ASN A 126 -8.78 9.14 24.53
CA ASN A 126 -9.99 9.32 23.73
C ASN A 126 -9.95 10.68 23.03
N TYR A 127 -10.51 10.73 21.83
CA TYR A 127 -10.58 11.98 21.10
C TYR A 127 -11.43 13.02 21.84
N SER A 128 -10.89 14.23 21.92
CA SER A 128 -11.58 15.46 22.26
C SER A 128 -11.06 16.59 21.38
N SER A 129 -11.73 17.73 21.35
CA SER A 129 -11.25 18.89 20.57
C SER A 129 -9.87 19.39 21.03
N SER A 130 -9.52 19.15 22.31
CA SER A 130 -8.25 19.50 22.93
C SER A 130 -7.17 18.42 22.80
N SER A 131 -7.49 17.24 22.26
CA SER A 131 -6.52 16.14 22.11
C SER A 131 -5.32 16.55 21.29
N THR A 132 -4.15 16.12 21.74
CA THR A 132 -2.87 16.46 21.10
C THR A 132 -2.63 15.63 19.86
N ASN A 133 -2.46 16.31 18.73
CA ASN A 133 -2.02 15.65 17.49
C ASN A 133 -0.54 15.26 17.60
N ILE A 134 -0.25 13.98 17.45
CA ILE A 134 1.12 13.45 17.48
C ILE A 134 1.83 13.48 16.13
N PHE A 135 1.13 13.77 15.02
CA PHE A 135 1.76 14.03 13.74
C PHE A 135 2.43 15.41 13.69
N ASN A 136 3.52 15.51 12.96
CA ASN A 136 4.05 16.78 12.48
C ASN A 136 3.09 17.40 11.45
N ASN A 137 3.33 18.66 11.11
CA ASN A 137 2.67 19.24 9.94
C ASN A 137 3.01 18.41 8.69
N PRO A 138 2.03 18.15 7.80
CA PRO A 138 2.26 17.35 6.64
C PRO A 138 3.24 18.03 5.67
N VAL A 139 4.04 17.21 5.01
CA VAL A 139 4.90 17.63 3.91
C VAL A 139 4.26 17.22 2.61
N VAL A 140 4.02 18.17 1.72
CA VAL A 140 3.55 17.88 0.37
C VAL A 140 4.70 17.32 -0.45
N ARG A 141 4.48 16.17 -1.06
CA ARG A 141 5.43 15.51 -1.95
C ARG A 141 4.81 15.26 -3.30
N LYS A 142 5.66 15.03 -4.29
CA LYS A 142 5.30 14.67 -5.65
C LYS A 142 5.85 13.29 -5.95
N ASP A 143 5.06 12.42 -6.52
CA ASP A 143 5.50 11.10 -6.96
C ASP A 143 6.09 11.12 -8.38
N LEU A 144 6.51 9.96 -8.88
CA LEU A 144 7.08 9.80 -10.22
C LEU A 144 6.04 10.02 -11.35
N GLY A 145 4.75 9.96 -11.02
CA GLY A 145 3.62 10.20 -11.94
C GLY A 145 3.07 11.61 -11.88
N ASP A 146 3.80 12.55 -11.24
CA ASP A 146 3.41 13.95 -11.05
C ASP A 146 2.20 14.16 -10.12
N ALA A 147 1.69 13.12 -9.45
CA ALA A 147 0.65 13.24 -8.45
C ALA A 147 1.19 13.80 -7.14
N PHE A 148 0.41 14.66 -6.49
CA PHE A 148 0.76 15.22 -5.20
C PHE A 148 0.13 14.42 -4.08
N TYR A 149 0.85 14.25 -2.98
CA TYR A 149 0.38 13.63 -1.74
C TYR A 149 0.92 14.35 -0.52
N LYS A 150 0.21 14.22 0.61
CA LYS A 150 0.63 14.70 1.93
C LYS A 150 1.23 13.54 2.71
N GLU A 151 2.44 13.73 3.23
CA GLU A 151 3.10 12.80 4.13
C GLU A 151 3.06 13.35 5.55
N TYR A 152 2.48 12.59 6.48
CA TYR A 152 2.43 12.88 7.92
C TYR A 152 3.35 11.89 8.63
N LYS A 153 4.18 12.38 9.54
CA LYS A 153 5.05 11.54 10.38
C LYS A 153 4.85 11.88 11.84
N THR A 154 4.94 10.88 12.70
CA THR A 154 4.92 11.11 14.15
C THR A 154 6.07 12.01 14.57
N LYS A 155 5.80 12.93 15.53
CA LYS A 155 6.79 13.88 16.09
C LYS A 155 7.95 13.16 16.75
N ASN A 156 7.64 12.04 17.39
CA ASN A 156 8.57 11.23 18.15
C ASN A 156 8.54 9.78 17.66
N LYS A 157 9.62 9.06 17.90
CA LYS A 157 9.62 7.60 17.90
C LYS A 157 9.06 7.10 19.22
N TYR A 158 8.37 5.99 19.19
CA TYR A 158 7.83 5.33 20.36
C TYR A 158 8.58 4.03 20.59
N SER A 159 8.66 3.58 21.85
CA SER A 159 9.44 2.40 22.21
C SER A 159 8.61 1.44 23.02
N PHE A 160 8.83 0.14 22.78
CA PHE A 160 8.40 -0.94 23.63
C PHE A 160 9.61 -1.65 24.22
N LEU A 161 9.58 -1.89 25.53
CA LEU A 161 10.58 -2.70 26.20
C LEU A 161 10.20 -4.17 26.10
N TYR A 162 11.19 -5.03 25.90
CA TYR A 162 11.00 -6.48 25.83
C TYR A 162 10.52 -7.12 27.15
N SER A 163 10.74 -6.43 28.27
CA SER A 163 10.45 -6.93 29.62
C SER A 163 8.97 -7.04 29.97
N ALA A 164 8.07 -6.46 29.15
CA ALA A 164 6.64 -6.45 29.41
C ALA A 164 5.82 -6.41 28.12
N LYS A 165 4.59 -6.97 28.17
CA LYS A 165 3.59 -6.79 27.13
C LYS A 165 3.13 -5.35 27.11
N ASN A 166 3.31 -4.67 26.02
CA ASN A 166 2.90 -3.28 25.83
C ASN A 166 2.02 -3.14 24.60
N THR A 167 1.02 -2.28 24.72
CA THR A 167 0.12 -1.91 23.62
C THR A 167 -0.13 -0.42 23.64
N ASP A 168 0.06 0.23 22.51
CA ASP A 168 -0.37 1.59 22.29
C ASP A 168 -1.66 1.59 21.45
N ILE A 169 -2.63 2.38 21.88
CA ILE A 169 -3.91 2.56 21.18
C ILE A 169 -3.88 3.89 20.46
N TYR A 170 -4.21 3.88 19.20
CA TYR A 170 -4.25 5.06 18.35
C TYR A 170 -5.67 5.35 17.87
N THR A 171 -6.00 6.64 17.81
CA THR A 171 -7.22 7.12 17.17
C THR A 171 -6.81 8.05 16.01
N LEU A 172 -7.06 7.59 14.79
CA LEU A 172 -6.98 8.42 13.59
C LEU A 172 -8.26 9.23 13.48
N VAL A 173 -8.13 10.54 13.41
CA VAL A 173 -9.21 11.49 13.28
C VAL A 173 -9.12 12.16 11.93
N ILE A 174 -10.17 12.04 11.13
CA ILE A 174 -10.30 12.66 9.82
C ILE A 174 -11.47 13.65 9.89
N ASP A 175 -11.13 14.92 9.74
CA ASP A 175 -12.12 16.00 9.73
C ASP A 175 -12.31 16.48 8.28
N PHE A 176 -13.53 16.31 7.77
CA PHE A 176 -13.96 16.89 6.50
C PHE A 176 -15.03 17.95 6.80
N PRO A 177 -14.64 19.23 6.83
CA PRO A 177 -15.52 20.28 7.30
C PRO A 177 -16.82 20.39 6.50
N LYS A 178 -17.93 20.54 7.19
CA LYS A 178 -19.30 20.62 6.62
C LYS A 178 -19.46 21.73 5.61
N GLU A 179 -18.68 22.79 5.70
CA GLU A 179 -18.72 23.93 4.77
C GLU A 179 -18.50 23.51 3.31
N TYR A 180 -17.77 22.42 3.07
CA TYR A 180 -17.55 21.84 1.74
C TYR A 180 -18.70 21.01 1.21
N GLY A 181 -19.76 20.77 1.99
CA GLY A 181 -20.91 19.96 1.59
C GLY A 181 -21.75 20.53 0.45
N ARG A 182 -21.55 21.81 0.10
CA ARG A 182 -22.21 22.47 -1.04
C ARG A 182 -21.26 22.65 -2.24
N ASP A 183 -20.02 22.28 -2.09
CA ASP A 183 -19.00 22.43 -3.14
C ASP A 183 -18.98 21.18 -4.02
N THR A 184 -19.46 21.33 -5.25
CA THR A 184 -19.51 20.25 -6.23
C THR A 184 -18.13 19.81 -6.74
N THR A 185 -17.08 20.59 -6.47
CA THR A 185 -15.70 20.26 -6.87
C THR A 185 -15.23 18.94 -6.27
N TYR A 186 -15.72 18.57 -5.08
CA TYR A 186 -15.33 17.37 -4.36
C TYR A 186 -16.26 16.17 -4.59
N VAL A 187 -17.33 16.36 -5.37
CA VAL A 187 -18.23 15.26 -5.74
C VAL A 187 -17.46 14.27 -6.61
N SER A 188 -17.47 13.01 -6.23
CA SER A 188 -16.74 11.92 -6.91
C SER A 188 -15.21 11.97 -6.79
N GLN A 189 -14.65 12.79 -5.90
CA GLN A 189 -13.23 12.71 -5.58
C GLN A 189 -12.99 11.57 -4.58
N ILE A 190 -11.94 10.80 -4.81
CA ILE A 190 -11.51 9.71 -3.92
C ILE A 190 -10.24 10.16 -3.20
N GLU A 191 -10.25 10.08 -1.87
CA GLU A 191 -9.07 10.27 -1.04
C GLU A 191 -8.50 8.90 -0.65
N ASN A 192 -7.25 8.66 -1.00
CA ASN A 192 -6.56 7.45 -0.56
C ASN A 192 -5.70 7.77 0.66
N ILE A 193 -5.88 7.00 1.74
CA ILE A 193 -5.15 7.17 3.00
C ILE A 193 -4.46 5.85 3.33
N GLU A 194 -3.14 5.89 3.42
CA GLU A 194 -2.31 4.74 3.76
C GLU A 194 -1.52 5.02 5.05
N ILE A 195 -1.58 4.07 5.99
CA ILE A 195 -0.80 4.13 7.23
C ILE A 195 0.27 3.06 7.19
N THR A 196 1.50 3.45 7.50
CA THR A 196 2.65 2.55 7.61
C THR A 196 3.25 2.67 9.00
N ILE A 197 3.45 1.54 9.67
CA ILE A 197 4.23 1.45 10.91
C ILE A 197 5.60 0.91 10.57
N LYS A 198 6.64 1.69 10.86
CA LYS A 198 8.04 1.31 10.70
C LYS A 198 8.63 1.03 12.06
N SER A 199 9.21 -0.13 12.22
CA SER A 199 9.82 -0.54 13.47
C SER A 199 11.25 -1.03 13.25
N HIS A 200 12.08 -0.87 14.26
CA HIS A 200 13.47 -1.33 14.28
C HIS A 200 13.89 -1.66 15.70
N GLN A 201 14.94 -2.48 15.83
CA GLN A 201 15.52 -2.76 17.12
C GLN A 201 16.04 -1.45 17.74
N LYS A 202 15.74 -1.24 19.01
CA LYS A 202 16.33 -0.14 19.76
C LYS A 202 17.78 -0.47 20.07
N VAL A 203 18.68 0.40 19.66
CA VAL A 203 20.14 0.27 19.88
C VAL A 203 20.55 1.15 21.03
#